data_274e9aec8d84c7f30635c96f0ab568e9
#
_entry.id   274e9aec8d84c7f30635c96f0ab568e9
#
_cell.length_a   1.000
_cell.length_b   1.000
_cell.length_c   1.000
_cell.angle_alpha   90.00
_cell.angle_beta   90.00
_cell.angle_gamma   90.00
#
_symmetry.space_group_name_H-M   'P 1'
#
loop_
_entity.id
_entity.type
_entity.pdbx_description
1 polymer ?
#
loop_
_entity_poly.entity_id
_entity_poly.type
_entity_poly.pdbx_seq_one_letter_code
_entity_poly.pdbx_strand_id
1 'polypeptide(L)'
;NKTDLNSDDYKTLFFQTGLGKTAVDQLLTDKPTGTVKILNIQNRFLTKAQIKCEFIFPTTKSEYLKSSENIIAPVKEGYILVTKACHTLGWRHGHAAIVTDALSEQTLESILVGNNSEYQTLEKWRHHPTVIVLRAKNMTDEELKQVAEYAKQSLFDVPYDLFIRIKKTNINAEKISGTQCSHLVWQAYMNFGVNIDSN
;
A
#
# COMPACT_ATOMS: atom_id res chain seq x y z
N ASN A 1 15.73 -12.18 -25.81
CA ASN A 1 15.51 -12.73 -24.45
C ASN A 1 16.72 -12.38 -23.59
N LYS A 2 16.60 -11.35 -22.76
CA LYS A 2 17.63 -10.98 -21.79
C LYS A 2 17.57 -12.01 -20.66
N THR A 3 18.67 -12.68 -20.40
CA THR A 3 18.73 -13.74 -19.35
C THR A 3 18.89 -13.13 -17.95
N ASP A 4 19.43 -11.92 -17.84
CA ASP A 4 19.64 -11.23 -16.57
C ASP A 4 19.10 -9.80 -16.65
N LEU A 5 18.35 -9.39 -15.63
CA LEU A 5 17.82 -8.04 -15.50
C LEU A 5 18.86 -7.15 -14.81
N ASN A 6 19.12 -5.97 -15.40
CA ASN A 6 19.94 -4.94 -14.78
C ASN A 6 19.08 -3.94 -13.98
N SER A 7 19.70 -2.95 -13.36
CA SER A 7 19.03 -1.94 -12.54
C SER A 7 17.95 -1.16 -13.31
N ASP A 8 18.19 -0.83 -14.57
CA ASP A 8 17.24 -0.06 -15.40
C ASP A 8 16.06 -0.92 -15.84
N ASP A 9 16.27 -2.23 -16.04
CA ASP A 9 15.20 -3.17 -16.31
C ASP A 9 14.25 -3.26 -15.10
N TYR A 10 14.78 -3.39 -13.87
CA TYR A 10 13.98 -3.38 -12.65
C TYR A 10 13.22 -2.07 -12.44
N LYS A 11 13.85 -0.95 -12.73
CA LYS A 11 13.23 0.37 -12.67
C LYS A 11 12.08 0.49 -13.66
N THR A 12 12.30 0.03 -14.90
CA THR A 12 11.26 0.00 -15.94
C THR A 12 10.09 -0.89 -15.53
N LEU A 13 10.37 -2.10 -15.05
CA LEU A 13 9.34 -3.01 -14.54
C LEU A 13 8.57 -2.41 -13.38
N PHE A 14 9.26 -1.74 -12.45
CA PHE A 14 8.61 -1.04 -11.33
C PHE A 14 7.60 0.00 -11.80
N PHE A 15 7.98 0.84 -12.75
CA PHE A 15 7.08 1.85 -13.30
C PHE A 15 5.90 1.28 -14.07
N GLN A 16 6.09 0.14 -14.74
CA GLN A 16 5.06 -0.50 -15.58
C GLN A 16 4.15 -1.45 -14.81
N THR A 17 4.62 -2.03 -13.70
CA THR A 17 3.89 -3.09 -13.00
C THR A 17 3.63 -2.80 -11.53
N GLY A 18 4.35 -1.85 -10.92
CA GLY A 18 4.39 -1.65 -9.48
C GLY A 18 5.21 -2.69 -8.71
N LEU A 19 5.81 -3.68 -9.40
CA LEU A 19 6.59 -4.74 -8.77
C LEU A 19 8.01 -4.26 -8.47
N GLY A 20 8.39 -4.26 -7.18
CA GLY A 20 9.76 -4.02 -6.76
C GLY A 20 10.69 -5.20 -7.13
N LYS A 21 12.01 -4.97 -7.04
CA LYS A 21 13.03 -5.98 -7.38
C LYS A 21 12.77 -7.33 -6.74
N THR A 22 12.50 -7.36 -5.43
CA THR A 22 12.25 -8.62 -4.69
C THR A 22 11.05 -9.39 -5.24
N ALA A 23 9.97 -8.70 -5.57
CA ALA A 23 8.78 -9.34 -6.13
C ALA A 23 9.04 -9.89 -7.54
N VAL A 24 9.79 -9.14 -8.36
CA VAL A 24 10.22 -9.61 -9.69
C VAL A 24 11.12 -10.84 -9.56
N ASP A 25 12.12 -10.82 -8.68
CA ASP A 25 13.03 -11.94 -8.46
C ASP A 25 12.27 -13.18 -7.97
N GLN A 26 11.31 -13.00 -7.04
CA GLN A 26 10.47 -14.10 -6.55
C GLN A 26 9.59 -14.70 -7.66
N LEU A 27 9.00 -13.87 -8.52
CA LEU A 27 8.25 -14.37 -9.66
C LEU A 27 9.15 -15.11 -10.65
N LEU A 28 10.38 -14.66 -10.86
CA LEU A 28 11.33 -15.26 -11.77
C LEU A 28 12.05 -16.50 -11.23
N THR A 29 11.82 -16.92 -9.97
CA THR A 29 12.26 -18.23 -9.47
C THR A 29 11.61 -19.37 -10.25
N ASP A 30 10.34 -19.19 -10.68
CA ASP A 30 9.67 -20.05 -11.67
C ASP A 30 9.62 -19.31 -13.00
N LYS A 31 10.75 -19.34 -13.73
CA LYS A 31 10.95 -18.52 -14.93
C LYS A 31 9.81 -18.56 -15.97
N PRO A 32 9.28 -19.72 -16.40
CA PRO A 32 8.23 -19.72 -17.41
C PRO A 32 6.96 -19.03 -16.92
N THR A 33 6.45 -19.45 -15.78
CA THR A 33 5.20 -18.94 -15.21
C THR A 33 5.33 -17.49 -14.73
N GLY A 34 6.44 -17.16 -14.07
CA GLY A 34 6.70 -15.82 -13.56
C GLY A 34 6.86 -14.80 -14.68
N THR A 35 7.55 -15.16 -15.75
CA THR A 35 7.68 -14.28 -16.93
C THR A 35 6.31 -13.98 -17.54
N VAL A 36 5.46 -15.00 -17.70
CA VAL A 36 4.10 -14.79 -18.21
C VAL A 36 3.28 -13.88 -17.30
N LYS A 37 3.38 -14.05 -15.97
CA LYS A 37 2.70 -13.17 -15.01
C LYS A 37 3.16 -11.72 -15.15
N ILE A 38 4.47 -11.47 -15.20
CA ILE A 38 5.02 -10.12 -15.39
C ILE A 38 4.54 -9.50 -16.70
N LEU A 39 4.61 -10.24 -17.81
CA LEU A 39 4.14 -9.76 -19.11
C LEU A 39 2.64 -9.46 -19.12
N ASN A 40 1.83 -10.27 -18.44
CA ASN A 40 0.40 -10.00 -18.31
C ASN A 40 0.12 -8.71 -17.53
N ILE A 41 0.87 -8.44 -16.45
CA ILE A 41 0.76 -7.19 -15.69
C ILE A 41 1.19 -6.00 -16.57
N GLN A 42 2.31 -6.10 -17.30
CA GLN A 42 2.75 -5.07 -18.25
C GLN A 42 1.69 -4.81 -19.34
N ASN A 43 1.15 -5.86 -19.93
CA ASN A 43 0.11 -5.73 -20.95
C ASN A 43 -1.14 -5.03 -20.42
N ARG A 44 -1.56 -5.31 -19.20
CA ARG A 44 -2.67 -4.61 -18.55
C ARG A 44 -2.38 -3.12 -18.37
N PHE A 45 -1.16 -2.78 -17.97
CA PHE A 45 -0.73 -1.40 -17.84
C PHE A 45 -0.71 -0.67 -19.19
N LEU A 46 -0.25 -1.33 -20.25
CA LEU A 46 -0.05 -0.75 -21.57
C LEU A 46 -1.31 -0.76 -22.44
N THR A 47 -2.19 -1.76 -22.28
CA THR A 47 -3.35 -1.98 -23.16
C THR A 47 -4.67 -1.49 -22.60
N LYS A 48 -4.72 -0.33 -21.99
CA LYS A 48 -5.96 0.36 -21.72
C LYS A 48 -6.77 -0.21 -20.55
N ALA A 49 -6.18 -0.22 -19.41
CA ALA A 49 -6.98 -0.21 -18.20
C ALA A 49 -7.95 0.97 -18.31
N GLN A 50 -9.22 0.71 -18.57
CA GLN A 50 -10.24 1.76 -18.49
C GLN A 50 -10.32 2.12 -17.01
N ILE A 51 -9.80 3.29 -16.68
CA ILE A 51 -9.79 3.80 -15.33
C ILE A 51 -11.15 4.41 -15.04
N LYS A 52 -11.80 3.93 -14.00
CA LYS A 52 -12.99 4.51 -13.42
C LYS A 52 -12.58 5.41 -12.27
N CYS A 53 -13.05 6.65 -12.22
CA CYS A 53 -12.93 7.50 -11.05
C CYS A 53 -14.14 7.35 -10.17
N GLU A 54 -13.98 6.91 -8.94
CA GLU A 54 -15.03 6.93 -7.92
C GLU A 54 -14.86 8.14 -7.02
N PHE A 55 -15.98 8.81 -6.75
CA PHE A 55 -16.03 9.91 -5.79
C PHE A 55 -16.28 9.31 -4.41
N ILE A 56 -15.27 9.33 -3.57
CA ILE A 56 -15.40 8.94 -2.15
C ILE A 56 -15.95 10.15 -1.36
N PHE A 57 -15.61 11.35 -1.80
CA PHE A 57 -16.08 12.62 -1.25
C PHE A 57 -16.14 13.63 -2.40
N PRO A 58 -16.91 14.76 -2.33
CA PRO A 58 -17.00 15.72 -3.44
C PRO A 58 -15.66 16.19 -4.01
N THR A 59 -14.61 16.16 -3.21
CA THR A 59 -13.27 16.64 -3.57
C THR A 59 -12.23 15.54 -3.73
N THR A 60 -12.52 14.31 -3.28
CA THR A 60 -11.57 13.17 -3.33
C THR A 60 -12.06 12.13 -4.33
N LYS A 61 -11.15 11.66 -5.16
CA LYS A 61 -11.40 10.65 -6.18
C LYS A 61 -10.34 9.56 -6.12
N SER A 62 -10.75 8.33 -6.33
CA SER A 62 -9.84 7.22 -6.58
C SER A 62 -10.02 6.69 -8.00
N GLU A 63 -8.91 6.33 -8.61
CA GLU A 63 -8.89 5.67 -9.90
C GLU A 63 -8.98 4.17 -9.69
N TYR A 64 -9.94 3.53 -10.34
CA TYR A 64 -10.10 2.07 -10.29
C TYR A 64 -10.11 1.49 -11.70
N LEU A 65 -9.56 0.30 -11.83
CA LEU A 65 -9.69 -0.51 -13.03
C LEU A 65 -11.12 -1.03 -13.15
N LYS A 66 -11.71 -0.96 -14.32
CA LYS A 66 -13.07 -1.50 -14.57
C LYS A 66 -13.13 -3.02 -14.46
N SER A 67 -12.06 -3.70 -14.83
CA SER A 67 -11.89 -5.14 -14.66
C SER A 67 -10.82 -5.39 -13.61
N SER A 68 -11.23 -5.99 -12.52
CA SER A 68 -10.39 -6.19 -11.36
C SER A 68 -9.69 -7.52 -11.41
N GLU A 69 -8.47 -7.55 -11.79
CA GLU A 69 -7.60 -8.66 -11.40
C GLU A 69 -6.14 -8.22 -11.42
N ASN A 70 -5.80 -7.16 -10.68
CA ASN A 70 -4.41 -6.94 -10.38
C ASN A 70 -3.94 -8.03 -9.43
N ILE A 71 -2.92 -8.76 -9.86
CA ILE A 71 -2.22 -9.69 -8.98
C ILE A 71 -1.38 -8.83 -8.03
N ILE A 72 -1.80 -8.75 -6.78
CA ILE A 72 -0.98 -8.19 -5.72
C ILE A 72 0.06 -9.25 -5.33
N ALA A 73 1.31 -8.84 -5.12
CA ALA A 73 2.34 -9.72 -4.58
C ALA A 73 1.88 -10.32 -3.24
N PRO A 74 2.28 -11.54 -2.88
CA PRO A 74 1.95 -12.14 -1.60
C PRO A 74 2.28 -11.18 -0.46
N VAL A 75 1.33 -11.01 0.46
CA VAL A 75 1.46 -10.14 1.61
C VAL A 75 1.53 -10.95 2.89
N LYS A 76 2.11 -10.36 3.94
CA LYS A 76 2.07 -10.84 5.32
C LYS A 76 1.63 -9.69 6.22
N GLU A 77 1.32 -10.01 7.46
CA GLU A 77 1.01 -9.03 8.51
C GLU A 77 2.14 -8.00 8.60
N GLY A 78 1.78 -6.74 8.79
CA GLY A 78 2.72 -5.63 8.85
C GLY A 78 3.20 -5.11 7.49
N TYR A 79 2.93 -5.78 6.36
CA TYR A 79 3.28 -5.25 5.05
C TYR A 79 2.49 -3.97 4.74
N ILE A 80 3.11 -3.10 3.96
CA ILE A 80 2.55 -1.80 3.60
C ILE A 80 2.11 -1.84 2.14
N LEU A 81 0.90 -1.36 1.89
CA LEU A 81 0.37 -1.16 0.54
C LEU A 81 0.39 0.34 0.23
N VAL A 82 0.82 0.69 -0.98
CA VAL A 82 0.84 2.08 -1.45
C VAL A 82 0.30 2.15 -2.87
N THR A 83 -0.54 3.13 -3.15
CA THR A 83 -1.01 3.45 -4.50
C THR A 83 -0.86 4.94 -4.79
N LYS A 84 -0.76 5.31 -6.06
CA LYS A 84 -0.81 6.70 -6.53
C LYS A 84 -2.17 7.09 -7.10
N ALA A 85 -3.16 6.24 -6.94
CA ALA A 85 -4.45 6.35 -7.64
C ALA A 85 -5.45 7.31 -6.99
N CYS A 86 -5.08 8.06 -5.95
CA CYS A 86 -5.97 8.97 -5.24
C CYS A 86 -5.69 10.43 -5.56
N HIS A 87 -6.76 11.22 -5.67
CA HIS A 87 -6.73 12.66 -5.99
C HIS A 87 -7.64 13.42 -5.04
N THR A 88 -7.23 14.63 -4.65
CA THR A 88 -8.08 15.59 -3.93
C THR A 88 -7.97 16.94 -4.62
N LEU A 89 -9.11 17.55 -5.01
CA LEU A 89 -9.17 18.82 -5.75
C LEU A 89 -8.27 18.83 -7.02
N GLY A 90 -8.17 17.68 -7.71
CA GLY A 90 -7.28 17.51 -8.86
C GLY A 90 -5.82 17.23 -8.52
N TRP A 91 -5.46 17.22 -7.26
CA TRP A 91 -4.10 16.93 -6.79
C TRP A 91 -3.93 15.43 -6.53
N ARG A 92 -3.00 14.79 -7.23
CA ARG A 92 -2.67 13.37 -7.04
C ARG A 92 -1.78 13.21 -5.81
N HIS A 93 -2.22 12.45 -4.82
CA HIS A 93 -1.47 12.25 -3.58
C HIS A 93 -1.22 10.77 -3.21
N GLY A 94 -2.04 9.87 -3.67
CA GLY A 94 -1.94 8.46 -3.33
C GLY A 94 -2.64 8.07 -2.03
N HIS A 95 -2.50 6.79 -1.67
CA HIS A 95 -3.05 6.21 -0.46
C HIS A 95 -2.12 5.13 0.09
N ALA A 96 -2.15 4.88 1.39
CA ALA A 96 -1.38 3.84 2.06
C ALA A 96 -2.24 3.06 3.06
N ALA A 97 -1.91 1.79 3.23
CA ALA A 97 -2.53 0.89 4.19
C ALA A 97 -1.49 -0.04 4.83
N ILE A 98 -1.83 -0.60 5.98
CA ILE A 98 -1.09 -1.70 6.60
C ILE A 98 -1.91 -2.99 6.55
N VAL A 99 -1.26 -4.09 6.19
CA VAL A 99 -1.87 -5.43 6.25
C VAL A 99 -1.95 -5.87 7.69
N THR A 100 -3.14 -6.13 8.17
CA THR A 100 -3.40 -6.54 9.56
C THR A 100 -3.65 -8.04 9.71
N ASP A 101 -4.15 -8.69 8.67
CA ASP A 101 -4.34 -10.14 8.61
C ASP A 101 -4.23 -10.60 7.16
N ALA A 102 -3.21 -11.40 6.86
CA ALA A 102 -2.95 -11.87 5.50
C ALA A 102 -3.89 -13.02 5.09
N LEU A 103 -4.35 -13.84 6.03
CA LEU A 103 -5.24 -14.96 5.75
C LEU A 103 -6.65 -14.49 5.41
N SER A 104 -7.17 -13.52 6.15
CA SER A 104 -8.48 -12.91 5.89
C SER A 104 -8.40 -11.76 4.88
N GLU A 105 -7.23 -11.52 4.30
CA GLU A 105 -6.99 -10.42 3.35
C GLU A 105 -7.39 -9.04 3.89
N GLN A 106 -7.13 -8.78 5.18
CA GLN A 106 -7.54 -7.56 5.86
C GLN A 106 -6.44 -6.51 5.88
N THR A 107 -6.82 -5.26 5.65
CA THR A 107 -5.98 -4.06 5.85
C THR A 107 -6.60 -3.13 6.89
N LEU A 108 -5.80 -2.24 7.47
CA LEU A 108 -6.27 -1.11 8.27
C LEU A 108 -5.89 0.18 7.53
N GLU A 109 -6.88 1.06 7.38
CA GLU A 109 -6.79 2.26 6.57
C GLU A 109 -7.46 3.47 7.23
N SER A 110 -6.91 4.65 6.99
CA SER A 110 -7.55 5.93 7.27
C SER A 110 -7.80 6.62 5.94
N ILE A 111 -9.07 6.65 5.50
CA ILE A 111 -9.42 6.91 4.10
C ILE A 111 -9.83 8.36 3.89
N LEU A 112 -10.64 8.94 4.77
CA LEU A 112 -11.44 10.11 4.45
C LEU A 112 -11.67 11.02 5.65
N VAL A 113 -11.63 12.33 5.42
CA VAL A 113 -12.04 13.33 6.40
C VAL A 113 -13.50 13.09 6.82
N GLY A 114 -13.72 13.05 8.13
CA GLY A 114 -15.03 12.78 8.73
C GLY A 114 -15.27 11.32 9.09
N ASN A 115 -14.40 10.41 8.68
CA ASN A 115 -14.43 9.01 9.07
C ASN A 115 -13.26 8.67 10.00
N ASN A 116 -13.43 7.59 10.75
CA ASN A 116 -12.34 7.01 11.52
C ASN A 116 -11.58 5.98 10.68
N SER A 117 -10.38 5.58 11.13
CA SER A 117 -9.64 4.47 10.54
C SER A 117 -10.42 3.17 10.69
N GLU A 118 -10.43 2.35 9.64
CA GLU A 118 -11.28 1.18 9.56
C GLU A 118 -10.60 0.02 8.83
N TYR A 119 -11.12 -1.19 9.05
CA TYR A 119 -10.68 -2.35 8.29
C TYR A 119 -11.25 -2.32 6.88
N GLN A 120 -10.40 -2.70 5.93
CA GLN A 120 -10.73 -2.86 4.52
C GLN A 120 -10.20 -4.21 4.05
N THR A 121 -10.47 -4.56 2.79
CA THR A 121 -10.02 -5.81 2.19
C THR A 121 -8.99 -5.58 1.09
N LEU A 122 -8.11 -6.55 0.86
CA LEU A 122 -7.17 -6.55 -0.26
C LEU A 122 -7.88 -6.53 -1.63
N GLU A 123 -9.13 -6.98 -1.69
CA GLU A 123 -9.92 -6.94 -2.93
C GLU A 123 -10.02 -5.51 -3.48
N LYS A 124 -10.25 -4.52 -2.62
CA LYS A 124 -10.25 -3.10 -2.98
C LYS A 124 -8.92 -2.68 -3.65
N TRP A 125 -7.79 -3.20 -3.15
CA TRP A 125 -6.46 -2.88 -3.67
C TRP A 125 -6.21 -3.50 -5.05
N ARG A 126 -6.83 -4.64 -5.38
CA ARG A 126 -6.76 -5.26 -6.71
C ARG A 126 -7.38 -4.40 -7.82
N HIS A 127 -8.25 -3.48 -7.46
CA HIS A 127 -8.86 -2.52 -8.40
C HIS A 127 -8.00 -1.29 -8.67
N HIS A 128 -7.01 -0.98 -7.85
CA HIS A 128 -6.13 0.16 -8.12
C HIS A 128 -5.24 -0.10 -9.34
N PRO A 129 -5.06 0.91 -10.23
CA PRO A 129 -4.21 0.77 -11.42
C PRO A 129 -2.72 0.56 -11.07
N THR A 130 -2.31 0.98 -9.90
CA THR A 130 -0.95 0.78 -9.40
C THR A 130 -0.98 0.45 -7.92
N VAL A 131 -0.30 -0.64 -7.53
CA VAL A 131 -0.10 -1.02 -6.13
C VAL A 131 1.37 -1.40 -5.93
N ILE A 132 1.96 -0.88 -4.88
CA ILE A 132 3.29 -1.25 -4.40
C ILE A 132 3.11 -1.95 -3.06
N VAL A 133 3.68 -3.13 -2.93
CA VAL A 133 3.78 -3.85 -1.67
C VAL A 133 5.17 -3.66 -1.11
N LEU A 134 5.26 -3.11 0.10
CA LEU A 134 6.53 -2.84 0.78
C LEU A 134 6.63 -3.68 2.06
N ARG A 135 7.87 -4.07 2.37
CA ARG A 135 8.26 -4.72 3.61
C ARG A 135 9.40 -3.95 4.24
N ALA A 136 9.33 -3.68 5.53
CA ALA A 136 10.45 -3.08 6.25
C ALA A 136 11.66 -4.03 6.23
N LYS A 137 12.80 -3.54 5.73
CA LYS A 137 13.95 -4.36 5.37
C LYS A 137 14.61 -5.06 6.57
N ASN A 138 14.66 -4.39 7.71
CA ASN A 138 15.43 -4.82 8.90
C ASN A 138 14.52 -5.39 10.00
N MET A 139 13.33 -5.87 9.66
CA MET A 139 12.39 -6.47 10.61
C MET A 139 12.15 -7.94 10.24
N THR A 140 12.06 -8.78 11.24
CA THR A 140 11.61 -10.17 11.11
C THR A 140 10.10 -10.23 10.84
N ASP A 141 9.61 -11.38 10.39
CA ASP A 141 8.16 -11.56 10.20
C ASP A 141 7.39 -11.47 11.52
N GLU A 142 7.99 -11.90 12.64
CA GLU A 142 7.37 -11.80 13.96
C GLU A 142 7.27 -10.35 14.44
N GLU A 143 8.30 -9.54 14.24
CA GLU A 143 8.25 -8.10 14.54
C GLU A 143 7.20 -7.38 13.66
N LEU A 144 7.11 -7.74 12.39
CA LEU A 144 6.08 -7.19 11.49
C LEU A 144 4.66 -7.57 11.94
N LYS A 145 4.47 -8.79 12.45
CA LYS A 145 3.21 -9.21 13.04
C LYS A 145 2.87 -8.41 14.30
N GLN A 146 3.86 -8.09 15.15
CA GLN A 146 3.64 -7.21 16.30
C GLN A 146 3.24 -5.78 15.86
N VAL A 147 3.81 -5.26 14.77
CA VAL A 147 3.39 -3.97 14.18
C VAL A 147 1.92 -4.03 13.74
N ALA A 148 1.50 -5.12 13.09
CA ALA A 148 0.11 -5.32 12.68
C ALA A 148 -0.83 -5.42 13.89
N GLU A 149 -0.45 -6.14 14.94
CA GLU A 149 -1.23 -6.24 16.17
C GLU A 149 -1.38 -4.89 16.89
N TYR A 150 -0.29 -4.11 16.99
CA TYR A 150 -0.36 -2.76 17.50
C TYR A 150 -1.31 -1.87 16.66
N ALA A 151 -1.24 -1.97 15.35
CA ALA A 151 -2.12 -1.23 14.47
C ALA A 151 -3.61 -1.56 14.74
N LYS A 152 -3.95 -2.84 14.90
CA LYS A 152 -5.31 -3.27 15.26
C LYS A 152 -5.78 -2.71 16.60
N GLN A 153 -4.92 -2.73 17.61
CA GLN A 153 -5.27 -2.36 18.98
C GLN A 153 -5.32 -0.85 19.20
N SER A 154 -4.44 -0.09 18.56
CA SER A 154 -4.21 1.32 18.86
C SER A 154 -4.56 2.29 17.74
N LEU A 155 -4.67 1.80 16.50
CA LEU A 155 -4.90 2.64 15.31
C LEU A 155 -6.24 2.35 14.63
N PHE A 156 -7.04 1.43 15.15
CA PHE A 156 -8.42 1.22 14.73
C PHE A 156 -9.33 2.27 15.38
N ASP A 157 -10.35 2.72 14.64
CA ASP A 157 -11.35 3.69 15.10
C ASP A 157 -10.75 5.06 15.53
N VAL A 158 -9.64 5.47 14.90
CA VAL A 158 -8.99 6.76 15.13
C VAL A 158 -9.52 7.79 14.13
N PRO A 159 -9.97 8.98 14.58
CA PRO A 159 -10.48 10.03 13.69
C PRO A 159 -9.48 10.46 12.62
N TYR A 160 -9.98 10.76 11.41
CA TYR A 160 -9.13 11.33 10.36
C TYR A 160 -8.71 12.76 10.69
N ASP A 161 -7.41 13.04 10.67
CA ASP A 161 -6.84 14.37 10.81
C ASP A 161 -5.86 14.68 9.67
N LEU A 162 -6.28 15.54 8.75
CA LEU A 162 -5.49 15.93 7.58
C LEU A 162 -4.17 16.63 7.98
N PHE A 163 -4.14 17.30 9.11
CA PHE A 163 -3.01 18.11 9.56
C PHE A 163 -2.15 17.44 10.63
N ILE A 164 -2.35 16.16 10.88
CA ILE A 164 -1.65 15.42 11.94
C ILE A 164 -0.13 15.50 11.83
N ARG A 165 0.43 15.52 10.62
CA ARG A 165 1.89 15.64 10.40
C ARG A 165 2.45 17.01 10.74
N ILE A 166 1.63 18.05 10.73
CA ILE A 166 2.02 19.42 11.10
C ILE A 166 1.99 19.60 12.61
N LYS A 167 1.09 18.87 13.27
CA LYS A 167 1.03 18.80 14.73
C LYS A 167 2.14 17.84 15.17
N LYS A 168 3.09 18.30 16.01
CA LYS A 168 4.07 17.40 16.63
C LYS A 168 3.32 16.35 17.44
N THR A 169 3.06 15.21 16.86
CA THR A 169 2.41 14.09 17.54
C THR A 169 3.36 13.53 18.57
N ASN A 170 2.90 13.44 19.80
CA ASN A 170 3.62 12.71 20.83
C ASN A 170 3.51 11.22 20.52
N ILE A 171 4.61 10.61 20.05
CA ILE A 171 4.69 9.18 19.70
C ILE A 171 4.31 8.30 20.90
N ASN A 172 4.49 8.81 22.12
CA ASN A 172 4.20 8.11 23.37
C ASN A 172 2.82 8.50 23.96
N ALA A 173 1.94 9.11 23.19
CA ALA A 173 0.61 9.44 23.71
C ALA A 173 -0.18 8.14 23.98
N GLU A 174 -0.74 8.03 25.18
CA GLU A 174 -1.63 6.90 25.57
C GLU A 174 -2.83 6.76 24.62
N LYS A 175 -3.22 7.83 23.96
CA LYS A 175 -4.29 7.84 22.96
C LYS A 175 -3.92 8.70 21.77
N ILE A 176 -4.01 8.08 20.59
CA ILE A 176 -3.79 8.78 19.32
C ILE A 176 -5.06 9.58 18.99
N SER A 177 -4.93 10.89 18.93
CA SER A 177 -6.07 11.81 18.77
C SER A 177 -6.55 11.97 17.33
N GLY A 178 -5.75 11.51 16.35
CA GLY A 178 -6.09 11.58 14.93
C GLY A 178 -5.02 10.92 14.06
N THR A 179 -5.40 10.54 12.85
CA THR A 179 -4.48 9.94 11.88
C THR A 179 -4.92 10.25 10.45
N GLN A 180 -4.08 9.94 9.49
CA GLN A 180 -4.38 9.90 8.06
C GLN A 180 -3.61 8.72 7.43
N CYS A 181 -3.88 8.37 6.18
CA CYS A 181 -3.41 7.11 5.59
C CYS A 181 -1.91 6.82 5.79
N SER A 182 -1.03 7.74 5.41
CA SER A 182 0.42 7.53 5.56
C SER A 182 0.89 7.68 7.01
N HIS A 183 0.24 8.53 7.81
CA HIS A 183 0.55 8.69 9.22
C HIS A 183 0.19 7.44 10.02
N LEU A 184 -0.92 6.78 9.73
CA LEU A 184 -1.33 5.53 10.36
C LEU A 184 -0.23 4.47 10.21
N VAL A 185 0.25 4.28 8.98
CA VAL A 185 1.32 3.32 8.70
C VAL A 185 2.62 3.72 9.41
N TRP A 186 3.00 4.99 9.32
CA TRP A 186 4.19 5.50 10.00
C TRP A 186 4.10 5.32 11.52
N GLN A 187 2.98 5.63 12.14
CA GLN A 187 2.75 5.49 13.58
C GLN A 187 2.87 4.04 14.04
N ALA A 188 2.35 3.10 13.25
CA ALA A 188 2.46 1.67 13.54
C ALA A 188 3.93 1.23 13.67
N TYR A 189 4.77 1.67 12.76
CA TYR A 189 6.20 1.34 12.76
C TYR A 189 7.00 2.14 13.80
N MET A 190 6.67 3.41 13.99
CA MET A 190 7.35 4.27 14.97
C MET A 190 7.18 3.77 16.41
N ASN A 191 6.07 3.10 16.73
CA ASN A 191 5.89 2.45 18.04
C ASN A 191 6.99 1.40 18.35
N PHE A 192 7.62 0.86 17.31
CA PHE A 192 8.74 -0.09 17.42
C PHE A 192 10.10 0.56 17.11
N GLY A 193 10.17 1.89 17.10
CA GLY A 193 11.39 2.66 16.83
C GLY A 193 11.85 2.63 15.37
N VAL A 194 11.01 2.18 14.45
CA VAL A 194 11.32 2.09 13.02
C VAL A 194 10.72 3.29 12.29
N ASN A 195 11.56 4.25 11.94
CA ASN A 195 11.16 5.38 11.11
C ASN A 195 11.16 4.95 9.62
N ILE A 196 9.97 4.84 9.03
CA ILE A 196 9.78 4.54 7.61
C ILE A 196 9.69 5.80 6.74
N ASP A 197 9.72 6.98 7.34
CA ASP A 197 9.78 8.27 6.65
C ASP A 197 11.25 8.70 6.59
N SER A 198 11.88 8.50 5.42
CA SER A 198 13.26 8.93 5.21
C SER A 198 13.30 10.44 4.96
N ASN A 199 13.63 11.19 5.96
CA ASN A 199 14.20 12.53 5.79
C ASN A 199 15.70 12.50 5.92
#